data_1e021e15e2094ac84a216e11d2b7ebcb
#
_entry.id   1e021e15e2094ac84a216e11d2b7ebcb
#
_cell.length_a   1.000
_cell.length_b   1.000
_cell.length_c   1.000
_cell.angle_alpha   90.00
_cell.angle_beta   90.00
_cell.angle_gamma   90.00
#
_symmetry.space_group_name_H-M   'P 1'
#
loop_
_entity.id
_entity.type
_entity.pdbx_description
1 polymer ?
#
loop_
_entity_poly.entity_id
_entity_poly.type
_entity_poly.pdbx_seq_one_letter_code
_entity_poly.pdbx_strand_id
1 'polypeptide(L)'
;MIYIIFCRLLELFLSKKNTQKLLEEGAVEFYKTHYIFIVLFHVFFTAFFLYKSFFNNTINLEYLYLFIVVQFLRYKIIYDLGKFWTTRIIVIHKPLVKTFLFRYLRHPNYIIVFFEVLLVCLFFDDFISVVLFSSVNFVLICIRIFYEEKANKFRQKF
;
A
#
# COMPACT_ATOMS: atom_id res chain seq x y z
N MET A 1 -10.42 11.45 7.20
CA MET A 1 -10.07 11.35 5.75
C MET A 1 -8.90 12.24 5.33
N ILE A 2 -8.85 13.52 5.72
CA ILE A 2 -7.75 14.46 5.35
C ILE A 2 -6.36 13.90 5.71
N TYR A 3 -6.19 13.33 6.90
CA TYR A 3 -4.95 12.65 7.30
C TYR A 3 -4.50 11.57 6.30
N ILE A 4 -5.42 10.71 5.84
CA ILE A 4 -5.12 9.63 4.89
C ILE A 4 -4.64 10.22 3.55
N ILE A 5 -5.32 11.26 3.05
CA ILE A 5 -4.93 11.96 1.82
C ILE A 5 -3.50 12.50 1.94
N PHE A 6 -3.23 13.20 3.03
CA PHE A 6 -1.91 13.79 3.27
C PHE A 6 -0.81 12.72 3.32
N CYS A 7 -1.02 11.64 4.07
CA CYS A 7 -0.08 10.51 4.13
C CYS A 7 0.16 9.88 2.76
N ARG A 8 -0.90 9.66 1.96
CA ARG A 8 -0.76 9.10 0.60
C ARG A 8 0.04 10.01 -0.33
N LEU A 9 -0.15 11.32 -0.26
CA LEU A 9 0.64 12.27 -1.05
C LEU A 9 2.12 12.25 -0.64
N LEU A 10 2.43 12.22 0.65
CA LEU A 10 3.82 12.09 1.13
C LEU A 10 4.46 10.78 0.69
N GLU A 11 3.73 9.67 0.77
CA GLU A 11 4.18 8.36 0.31
C GLU A 11 4.46 8.36 -1.19
N LEU A 12 3.58 8.93 -2.01
CA LEU A 12 3.79 9.04 -3.46
C LEU A 12 5.04 9.88 -3.77
N PHE A 13 5.25 10.98 -3.06
CA PHE A 13 6.45 11.81 -3.20
C PHE A 13 7.72 11.03 -2.84
N LEU A 14 7.71 10.36 -1.68
CA LEU A 14 8.83 9.52 -1.24
C LEU A 14 9.12 8.39 -2.22
N SER A 15 8.08 7.69 -2.68
CA SER A 15 8.19 6.63 -3.67
C SER A 15 8.79 7.13 -4.98
N LYS A 16 8.35 8.29 -5.47
CA LYS A 16 8.91 8.89 -6.70
C LYS A 16 10.41 9.18 -6.55
N LYS A 17 10.82 9.78 -5.42
CA LYS A 17 12.21 10.08 -5.11
C LYS A 17 13.07 8.80 -5.04
N ASN A 18 12.57 7.77 -4.34
CA ASN A 18 13.25 6.50 -4.21
C ASN A 18 13.36 5.76 -5.56
N THR A 19 12.27 5.77 -6.34
CA THR A 19 12.26 5.19 -7.70
C THR A 19 13.34 5.78 -8.58
N GLN A 20 13.46 7.12 -8.63
CA GLN A 20 14.48 7.79 -9.41
C GLN A 20 15.90 7.36 -9.00
N LYS A 21 16.20 7.38 -7.70
CA LYS A 21 17.51 6.94 -7.18
C LYS A 21 17.84 5.50 -7.53
N LEU A 22 16.84 4.59 -7.41
CA LEU A 22 17.06 3.18 -7.73
C LEU A 22 17.32 2.97 -9.24
N LEU A 23 16.61 3.71 -10.10
CA LEU A 23 16.83 3.66 -11.55
C LEU A 23 18.23 4.18 -11.92
N GLU A 24 18.72 5.25 -11.28
CA GLU A 24 20.08 5.76 -11.42
C GLU A 24 21.14 4.73 -10.95
N GLU A 25 20.80 3.89 -9.94
CA GLU A 25 21.64 2.78 -9.47
C GLU A 25 21.54 1.52 -10.37
N GLY A 26 20.89 1.60 -11.54
CA GLY A 26 20.77 0.50 -12.49
C GLY A 26 19.59 -0.46 -12.25
N ALA A 27 18.61 -0.07 -11.42
CA ALA A 27 17.41 -0.87 -11.25
C ALA A 27 16.50 -0.81 -12.48
N VAL A 28 15.65 -1.83 -12.65
CA VAL A 28 14.69 -1.93 -13.76
C VAL A 28 13.26 -1.94 -13.21
N GLU A 29 12.38 -1.13 -13.81
CA GLU A 29 10.96 -1.09 -13.49
C GLU A 29 10.18 -2.09 -14.33
N PHE A 30 9.39 -2.95 -13.65
CA PHE A 30 8.56 -3.99 -14.27
C PHE A 30 7.08 -3.65 -14.15
N TYR A 31 6.25 -4.14 -15.10
CA TYR A 31 4.79 -4.14 -15.05
C TYR A 31 4.16 -2.77 -14.72
N LYS A 32 4.54 -1.72 -15.44
CA LYS A 32 4.09 -0.33 -15.19
C LYS A 32 2.57 -0.15 -15.25
N THR A 33 1.90 -0.85 -16.16
CA THR A 33 0.48 -0.64 -16.47
C THR A 33 -0.45 -0.97 -15.31
N HIS A 34 -0.17 -2.06 -14.55
CA HIS A 34 -1.04 -2.48 -13.45
C HIS A 34 -1.06 -1.47 -12.29
N TYR A 35 0.00 -0.67 -12.13
CA TYR A 35 0.09 0.35 -11.10
C TYR A 35 -1.03 1.40 -11.19
N ILE A 36 -1.46 1.73 -12.41
CA ILE A 36 -2.53 2.70 -12.66
C ILE A 36 -3.84 2.25 -11.99
N PHE A 37 -4.19 0.97 -12.07
CA PHE A 37 -5.41 0.45 -11.45
C PHE A 37 -5.38 0.56 -9.92
N ILE A 38 -4.23 0.35 -9.30
CA ILE A 38 -4.06 0.52 -7.86
C ILE A 38 -4.24 2.00 -7.47
N VAL A 39 -3.65 2.93 -8.22
CA VAL A 39 -3.78 4.36 -7.97
C VAL A 39 -5.24 4.80 -8.13
N LEU A 40 -5.91 4.41 -9.22
CA LEU A 40 -7.32 4.75 -9.48
C LEU A 40 -8.23 4.22 -8.37
N PHE A 41 -8.00 2.98 -7.92
CA PHE A 41 -8.74 2.41 -6.79
C PHE A 41 -8.59 3.26 -5.53
N HIS A 42 -7.35 3.62 -5.14
CA HIS A 42 -7.14 4.42 -3.94
C HIS A 42 -7.67 5.85 -4.06
N VAL A 43 -7.61 6.46 -5.23
CA VAL A 43 -8.21 7.79 -5.49
C VAL A 43 -9.72 7.71 -5.33
N PHE A 44 -10.37 6.72 -5.97
CA PHE A 44 -11.82 6.55 -5.89
C PHE A 44 -12.26 6.23 -4.45
N PHE A 45 -11.58 5.29 -3.78
CA PHE A 45 -11.81 4.94 -2.39
C PHE A 45 -11.73 6.16 -1.47
N THR A 46 -10.68 6.94 -1.61
CA THR A 46 -10.45 8.12 -0.76
C THR A 46 -11.49 9.21 -1.02
N ALA A 47 -11.83 9.46 -2.30
CA ALA A 47 -12.86 10.43 -2.68
C ALA A 47 -14.24 10.00 -2.16
N PHE A 48 -14.59 8.73 -2.28
CA PHE A 48 -15.85 8.18 -1.78
C PHE A 48 -15.99 8.39 -0.26
N PHE A 49 -14.98 8.01 0.52
CA PHE A 49 -15.05 8.17 1.98
C PHE A 49 -14.87 9.61 2.43
N LEU A 50 -14.18 10.45 1.66
CA LEU A 50 -14.17 11.90 1.90
C LEU A 50 -15.57 12.48 1.74
N TYR A 51 -16.26 12.17 0.64
CA TYR A 51 -17.64 12.57 0.42
C TYR A 51 -18.55 12.07 1.55
N LYS A 52 -18.46 10.77 1.87
CA LYS A 52 -19.25 10.16 2.95
C LYS A 52 -19.01 10.82 4.30
N SER A 53 -17.81 11.30 4.60
CA SER A 53 -17.48 11.96 5.87
C SER A 53 -18.21 13.28 6.12
N PHE A 54 -18.80 13.90 5.10
CA PHE A 54 -19.63 15.11 5.24
C PHE A 54 -21.10 14.81 5.57
N PHE A 55 -21.56 13.59 5.30
CA PHE A 55 -22.99 13.25 5.39
C PHE A 55 -23.27 12.14 6.40
N ASN A 56 -22.25 11.42 6.86
CA ASN A 56 -22.43 10.30 7.78
C ASN A 56 -22.09 10.70 9.22
N ASN A 57 -23.07 10.54 10.11
CA ASN A 57 -22.94 10.83 11.54
C ASN A 57 -22.57 9.59 12.37
N THR A 58 -22.58 8.39 11.78
CA THR A 58 -22.23 7.16 12.48
C THR A 58 -20.75 6.87 12.29
N ILE A 59 -20.01 6.87 13.40
CA ILE A 59 -18.56 6.60 13.43
C ILE A 59 -18.31 5.58 14.55
N ASN A 60 -17.63 4.50 14.22
CA ASN A 60 -17.19 3.52 15.20
C ASN A 60 -15.74 3.77 15.61
N LEU A 61 -15.55 4.39 16.78
CA LEU A 61 -14.23 4.79 17.28
C LEU A 61 -13.30 3.62 17.60
N GLU A 62 -13.80 2.43 17.83
CA GLU A 62 -12.96 1.25 18.09
C GLU A 62 -12.03 0.95 16.92
N TYR A 63 -12.53 1.08 15.67
CA TYR A 63 -11.71 0.87 14.47
C TYR A 63 -10.68 1.98 14.26
N LEU A 64 -10.87 3.16 14.86
CA LEU A 64 -9.85 4.22 14.82
C LEU A 64 -8.59 3.81 15.59
N TYR A 65 -8.72 3.18 16.75
CA TYR A 65 -7.56 2.70 17.52
C TYR A 65 -6.79 1.63 16.73
N LEU A 66 -7.49 0.69 16.13
CA LEU A 66 -6.86 -0.34 15.28
C LEU A 66 -6.18 0.28 14.06
N PHE A 67 -6.81 1.28 13.44
CA PHE A 67 -6.22 2.02 12.32
C PHE A 67 -4.91 2.71 12.73
N ILE A 68 -4.86 3.35 13.89
CA ILE A 68 -3.64 3.98 14.42
C ILE A 68 -2.51 2.94 14.57
N VAL A 69 -2.81 1.76 15.12
CA VAL A 69 -1.82 0.68 15.24
C VAL A 69 -1.30 0.26 13.86
N VAL A 70 -2.19 0.09 12.88
CA VAL A 70 -1.82 -0.26 11.51
C VAL A 70 -0.94 0.83 10.87
N GLN A 71 -1.21 2.13 11.16
CA GLN A 71 -0.37 3.24 10.69
C GLN A 71 1.04 3.19 11.28
N PHE A 72 1.20 2.87 12.56
CA PHE A 72 2.53 2.68 13.16
C PHE A 72 3.31 1.56 12.47
N LEU A 73 2.67 0.42 12.20
CA LEU A 73 3.29 -0.68 11.46
C LEU A 73 3.67 -0.27 10.03
N ARG A 74 2.84 0.54 9.38
CA ARG A 74 3.13 1.08 8.05
C ARG A 74 4.38 1.95 8.06
N TYR A 75 4.46 2.92 8.97
CA TYR A 75 5.65 3.78 9.10
C TYR A 75 6.90 2.98 9.43
N LYS A 76 6.77 1.95 10.25
CA LYS A 76 7.88 1.04 10.55
C LYS A 76 8.39 0.34 9.28
N ILE A 77 7.49 -0.15 8.40
CA ILE A 77 7.87 -0.77 7.13
C ILE A 77 8.56 0.24 6.21
N ILE A 78 8.01 1.45 6.07
CA ILE A 78 8.60 2.50 5.24
C ILE A 78 10.01 2.85 5.73
N TYR A 79 10.17 2.99 7.03
CA TYR A 79 11.47 3.25 7.67
C TYR A 79 12.47 2.11 7.42
N ASP A 80 12.06 0.87 7.65
CA ASP A 80 12.89 -0.31 7.52
C ASP A 80 13.38 -0.55 6.07
N LEU A 81 12.52 -0.29 5.09
CA LEU A 81 12.88 -0.38 3.67
C LEU A 81 13.70 0.82 3.19
N GLY A 82 13.52 2.00 3.80
CA GLY A 82 14.23 3.23 3.46
C GLY A 82 14.18 3.52 1.95
N LYS A 83 15.35 3.59 1.30
CA LYS A 83 15.45 3.86 -0.14
C LYS A 83 14.85 2.77 -1.04
N PHE A 84 14.67 1.55 -0.54
CA PHE A 84 14.05 0.45 -1.29
C PHE A 84 12.53 0.47 -1.23
N TRP A 85 11.93 1.34 -0.41
CA TRP A 85 10.49 1.48 -0.38
C TRP A 85 9.98 2.26 -1.60
N THR A 86 9.20 1.57 -2.43
CA THR A 86 8.57 2.15 -3.63
C THR A 86 7.16 1.61 -3.80
N THR A 87 6.28 2.40 -4.43
CA THR A 87 4.94 1.96 -4.85
C THR A 87 4.96 1.25 -6.20
N ARG A 88 6.10 1.26 -6.91
CA ARG A 88 6.31 0.58 -8.20
C ARG A 88 7.07 -0.73 -8.00
N ILE A 89 6.99 -1.64 -8.98
CA ILE A 89 7.79 -2.87 -8.96
C ILE A 89 9.16 -2.55 -9.56
N ILE A 90 10.15 -2.45 -8.69
CA ILE A 90 11.54 -2.12 -9.05
C ILE A 90 12.43 -3.28 -8.61
N VAL A 91 13.20 -3.81 -9.56
CA VAL A 91 14.17 -4.88 -9.29
C VAL A 91 15.58 -4.33 -9.45
N ILE A 92 16.39 -4.54 -8.43
CA ILE A 92 17.83 -4.20 -8.42
C ILE A 92 18.64 -5.40 -7.98
N HIS A 93 19.87 -5.55 -8.49
CA HIS A 93 20.81 -6.63 -8.14
C HIS A 93 21.47 -6.41 -6.77
N LYS A 94 20.65 -6.33 -5.73
CA LYS A 94 21.08 -6.21 -4.33
C LYS A 94 20.32 -7.22 -3.46
N PRO A 95 20.89 -7.69 -2.34
CA PRO A 95 20.21 -8.60 -1.44
C PRO A 95 18.92 -7.97 -0.91
N LEU A 96 17.92 -8.82 -0.65
CA LEU A 96 16.65 -8.39 -0.05
C LEU A 96 16.89 -7.83 1.34
N VAL A 97 16.17 -6.75 1.66
CA VAL A 97 16.17 -6.17 3.01
C VAL A 97 15.50 -7.16 3.95
N LYS A 98 16.25 -7.68 4.93
CA LYS A 98 15.76 -8.60 5.96
C LYS A 98 15.55 -7.82 7.26
N THR A 99 14.39 -7.20 7.43
CA THR A 99 14.01 -6.57 8.69
C THR A 99 13.10 -7.48 9.49
N PHE A 100 12.77 -7.10 10.73
CA PHE A 100 11.97 -7.90 11.65
C PHE A 100 10.66 -8.41 11.01
N LEU A 101 9.88 -7.53 10.37
CA LEU A 101 8.60 -7.90 9.75
C LEU A 101 8.80 -8.78 8.51
N PHE A 102 9.82 -8.52 7.69
CA PHE A 102 10.13 -9.29 6.48
C PHE A 102 10.73 -10.67 6.79
N ARG A 103 11.11 -10.93 8.03
CA ARG A 103 11.57 -12.25 8.49
C ARG A 103 10.39 -13.23 8.63
N TYR A 104 9.24 -12.71 9.07
CA TYR A 104 8.05 -13.53 9.34
C TYR A 104 7.01 -13.46 8.23
N LEU A 105 6.91 -12.33 7.56
CA LEU A 105 5.92 -12.07 6.52
C LEU A 105 6.62 -11.77 5.19
N ARG A 106 6.19 -12.43 4.12
CA ARG A 106 6.77 -12.26 2.79
C ARG A 106 6.41 -10.90 2.18
N HIS A 107 5.20 -10.44 2.43
CA HIS A 107 4.62 -9.21 1.88
C HIS A 107 3.91 -8.37 2.94
N PRO A 108 4.60 -7.90 4.00
CA PRO A 108 3.95 -7.21 5.13
C PRO A 108 3.26 -5.91 4.71
N ASN A 109 3.79 -5.18 3.72
CA ASN A 109 3.19 -3.95 3.25
C ASN A 109 1.78 -4.17 2.65
N TYR A 110 1.53 -5.28 1.97
CA TYR A 110 0.22 -5.56 1.38
C TYR A 110 -0.82 -5.96 2.42
N ILE A 111 -0.40 -6.66 3.46
CA ILE A 111 -1.26 -6.97 4.61
C ILE A 111 -1.72 -5.67 5.26
N ILE A 112 -0.83 -4.71 5.46
CA ILE A 112 -1.16 -3.40 6.02
C ILE A 112 -2.12 -2.64 5.12
N VAL A 113 -1.89 -2.57 3.82
CA VAL A 113 -2.80 -1.91 2.86
C VAL A 113 -4.19 -2.55 2.87
N PHE A 114 -4.27 -3.88 3.02
CA PHE A 114 -5.56 -4.55 3.15
C PHE A 114 -6.31 -4.10 4.40
N PHE A 115 -5.64 -4.12 5.56
CA PHE A 115 -6.27 -3.72 6.82
C PHE A 115 -6.60 -2.22 6.86
N GLU A 116 -5.81 -1.35 6.24
CA GLU A 116 -6.14 0.09 6.15
C GLU A 116 -7.47 0.32 5.44
N VAL A 117 -7.69 -0.32 4.28
CA VAL A 117 -8.94 -0.21 3.52
C VAL A 117 -10.10 -0.78 4.33
N LEU A 118 -9.93 -1.98 4.90
CA LEU A 118 -10.95 -2.63 5.71
C LEU A 118 -11.37 -1.78 6.92
N LEU A 119 -10.41 -1.26 7.67
CA LEU A 119 -10.67 -0.47 8.88
C LEU A 119 -11.33 0.88 8.58
N VAL A 120 -11.00 1.52 7.46
CA VAL A 120 -11.73 2.72 7.02
C VAL A 120 -13.18 2.40 6.72
N CYS A 121 -13.48 1.30 6.01
CA CYS A 121 -14.87 0.90 5.75
C CYS A 121 -15.64 0.61 7.05
N LEU A 122 -15.03 -0.12 7.98
CA LEU A 122 -15.62 -0.44 9.28
C LEU A 122 -15.82 0.80 10.16
N PHE A 123 -14.91 1.77 10.10
CA PHE A 123 -15.01 3.04 10.80
C PHE A 123 -16.27 3.83 10.41
N PHE A 124 -16.70 3.76 9.15
CA PHE A 124 -17.91 4.41 8.65
C PHE A 124 -19.17 3.53 8.78
N ASP A 125 -19.07 2.37 9.42
CA ASP A 125 -20.18 1.43 9.67
C ASP A 125 -21.01 1.10 8.41
N ASP A 126 -20.33 0.85 7.29
CA ASP A 126 -20.95 0.58 6.00
C ASP A 126 -20.59 -0.82 5.49
N PHE A 127 -21.47 -1.76 5.77
CA PHE A 127 -21.27 -3.18 5.39
C PHE A 127 -21.11 -3.38 3.88
N ILE A 128 -21.83 -2.64 3.05
CA ILE A 128 -21.74 -2.74 1.58
C ILE A 128 -20.36 -2.28 1.14
N SER A 129 -19.87 -1.16 1.67
CA SER A 129 -18.52 -0.66 1.39
C SER A 129 -17.43 -1.61 1.91
N VAL A 130 -17.63 -2.26 3.06
CA VAL A 130 -16.71 -3.28 3.57
C VAL A 130 -16.54 -4.39 2.55
N VAL A 131 -17.64 -4.98 2.08
CA VAL A 131 -17.57 -6.09 1.10
C VAL A 131 -16.98 -5.62 -0.23
N LEU A 132 -17.45 -4.50 -0.78
CA LEU A 132 -17.05 -4.03 -2.08
C LEU A 132 -15.56 -3.64 -2.13
N PHE A 133 -15.16 -2.69 -1.29
CA PHE A 133 -13.79 -2.16 -1.33
C PHE A 133 -12.75 -3.16 -0.84
N SER A 134 -13.05 -3.96 0.18
CA SER A 134 -12.10 -4.97 0.66
C SER A 134 -11.90 -6.08 -0.35
N SER A 135 -12.95 -6.52 -1.07
CA SER A 135 -12.83 -7.53 -2.12
C SER A 135 -12.02 -7.03 -3.31
N VAL A 136 -12.32 -5.81 -3.80
CA VAL A 136 -11.56 -5.21 -4.91
C VAL A 136 -10.10 -4.99 -4.51
N ASN A 137 -9.85 -4.46 -3.31
CA ASN A 137 -8.49 -4.28 -2.79
C ASN A 137 -7.74 -5.60 -2.69
N PHE A 138 -8.38 -6.65 -2.18
CA PHE A 138 -7.79 -7.97 -2.08
C PHE A 138 -7.36 -8.52 -3.44
N VAL A 139 -8.23 -8.42 -4.46
CA VAL A 139 -7.90 -8.84 -5.84
C VAL A 139 -6.71 -8.04 -6.39
N LEU A 140 -6.70 -6.71 -6.21
CA LEU A 140 -5.59 -5.87 -6.67
C LEU A 140 -4.26 -6.23 -5.97
N ILE A 141 -4.32 -6.54 -4.68
CA ILE A 141 -3.15 -7.01 -3.90
C ILE A 141 -2.65 -8.35 -4.43
N CYS A 142 -3.54 -9.32 -4.69
CA CYS A 142 -3.14 -10.63 -5.26
C CYS A 142 -2.47 -10.48 -6.62
N ILE A 143 -3.02 -9.65 -7.50
CA ILE A 143 -2.41 -9.33 -8.81
C ILE A 143 -1.03 -8.68 -8.61
N ARG A 144 -0.93 -7.77 -7.67
CA ARG A 144 0.33 -7.09 -7.35
C ARG A 144 1.41 -8.06 -6.86
N ILE A 145 1.07 -8.95 -5.93
CA ILE A 145 1.98 -9.98 -5.42
C ILE A 145 2.44 -10.89 -6.57
N PHE A 146 1.52 -11.33 -7.43
CA PHE A 146 1.85 -12.16 -8.59
C PHE A 146 2.89 -11.50 -9.51
N TYR A 147 2.70 -10.23 -9.86
CA TYR A 147 3.65 -9.48 -10.70
C TYR A 147 4.98 -9.23 -10.01
N GLU A 148 4.98 -8.95 -8.71
CA GLU A 148 6.21 -8.75 -7.94
C GLU A 148 7.02 -10.04 -7.84
N GLU A 149 6.38 -11.17 -7.56
CA GLU A 149 7.07 -12.48 -7.53
C GLU A 149 7.63 -12.85 -8.90
N LYS A 150 6.89 -12.57 -9.98
CA LYS A 150 7.35 -12.79 -11.34
C LYS A 150 8.57 -11.89 -11.67
N ALA A 151 8.56 -10.63 -11.28
CA ALA A 151 9.71 -9.73 -11.44
C ALA A 151 10.91 -10.18 -10.61
N ASN A 152 10.71 -10.66 -9.38
CA ASN A 152 11.79 -11.15 -8.52
C ASN A 152 12.48 -12.42 -9.05
N LYS A 153 11.79 -13.27 -9.86
CA LYS A 153 12.42 -14.41 -10.55
C LYS A 153 13.48 -13.95 -11.57
N PHE A 154 13.36 -12.77 -12.14
CA PHE A 154 14.40 -12.20 -13.00
C PHE A 154 15.66 -11.81 -12.20
N ARG A 155 15.52 -11.39 -10.93
CA ARG A 155 16.67 -11.11 -10.06
C ARG A 155 17.52 -12.34 -9.78
N GLN A 156 16.93 -13.54 -9.72
CA GLN A 156 17.64 -14.79 -9.41
C GLN A 156 18.42 -15.36 -10.59
N LYS A 157 18.18 -14.84 -11.82
CA LYS A 157 18.83 -15.33 -13.05
C LYS A 157 20.13 -14.56 -13.39
N PHE A 158 20.44 -13.56 -12.60
CA PHE A 158 21.67 -12.77 -12.70
C PHE A 158 22.45 -12.83 -11.38
#